data_fdca25be34b252ce03a31ed399f7aab6
#
_entry.id   fdca25be34b252ce03a31ed399f7aab6
#
_cell.length_a   1.000
_cell.length_b   1.000
_cell.length_c   1.000
_cell.angle_alpha   90.00
_cell.angle_beta   90.00
_cell.angle_gamma   90.00
#
_symmetry.space_group_name_H-M   'P 1'
#
loop_
_entity.id
_entity.type
_entity.pdbx_description
1 polymer ?
#
loop_
_entity_poly.entity_id
_entity_poly.type
_entity_poly.pdbx_seq_one_letter_code
_entity_poly.pdbx_strand_id
1 'polypeptide(L)'
;RRQRQMCIRDREYYYSGREEGQQKTDAEYADDLESWLSGTDINAVIVDPAAASFIAELTKRGYRVIKAKNDVADGIRLVATKLNLLKIVFSNICQDTIKEFASYIWDAKAAEHGEDKPVKQYDHAMDAVRYFVYTILGERPRLNRKVKGGI
;
A
#
# COMPACT_ATOMS: atom_id res chain seq x y z
N ARG A 1 -15.43 -1.79 -25.51
CA ARG A 1 -14.48 -0.78 -24.96
C ARG A 1 -14.17 -1.18 -23.53
N ARG A 2 -12.94 -1.72 -23.28
CA ARG A 2 -12.48 -1.90 -21.90
C ARG A 2 -12.37 -0.52 -21.27
N GLN A 3 -13.23 -0.21 -20.29
CA GLN A 3 -13.04 0.95 -19.42
C GLN A 3 -11.64 0.86 -18.83
N ARG A 4 -10.81 1.89 -19.06
CA ARG A 4 -9.51 2.03 -18.43
C ARG A 4 -9.78 2.31 -16.95
N GLN A 5 -9.71 1.29 -16.12
CA GLN A 5 -9.79 1.47 -14.68
C GLN A 5 -8.62 2.31 -14.23
N MET A 6 -8.92 3.50 -13.75
CA MET A 6 -7.99 4.40 -13.09
C MET A 6 -8.28 4.35 -11.59
N CYS A 7 -7.25 4.13 -10.79
CA CYS A 7 -7.36 4.14 -9.34
C CYS A 7 -7.09 5.54 -8.82
N ILE A 8 -7.96 6.04 -7.95
CA ILE A 8 -7.85 7.35 -7.33
C ILE A 8 -7.65 7.16 -5.84
N ARG A 9 -6.58 7.75 -5.28
CA ARG A 9 -6.47 7.95 -3.84
C ARG A 9 -7.10 9.30 -3.53
N ASP A 10 -8.30 9.26 -2.96
CA ASP A 10 -9.15 10.43 -2.77
C ASP A 10 -8.94 11.14 -1.42
N ARG A 11 -8.41 10.44 -0.43
CA ARG A 11 -8.14 10.95 0.92
C ARG A 11 -7.10 10.10 1.65
N GLU A 12 -6.55 10.64 2.72
CA GLU A 12 -5.60 9.92 3.59
C GLU A 12 -5.93 10.13 5.06
N TYR A 13 -5.55 9.17 5.87
CA TYR A 13 -5.38 9.29 7.31
C TYR A 13 -3.90 9.05 7.60
N TYR A 14 -3.28 10.00 8.28
CA TYR A 14 -1.88 9.94 8.66
C TYR A 14 -1.73 10.25 10.15
N TYR A 15 -1.08 9.36 10.88
CA TYR A 15 -0.76 9.55 12.29
C TYR A 15 0.73 9.27 12.51
N SER A 16 1.44 10.24 13.03
CA SER A 16 2.84 10.10 13.40
C SER A 16 2.98 10.06 14.92
N GLY A 17 3.13 8.86 15.48
CA GLY A 17 3.33 8.69 16.92
C GLY A 17 4.59 9.41 17.44
N ARG A 18 5.57 9.67 16.56
CA ARG A 18 6.77 10.44 16.90
C ARG A 18 6.47 11.93 17.06
N GLU A 19 5.65 12.51 16.16
CA GLU A 19 5.27 13.93 16.24
C GLU A 19 4.26 14.18 17.35
N GLU A 20 3.33 13.24 17.56
CA GLU A 20 2.32 13.32 18.62
C GLU A 20 2.88 12.91 20.00
N GLY A 21 4.09 12.36 20.07
CA GLY A 21 4.72 11.91 21.30
C GLY A 21 4.06 10.70 21.95
N GLN A 22 3.13 10.03 21.27
CA GLN A 22 2.38 8.91 21.79
C GLN A 22 2.16 7.83 20.71
N GLN A 23 2.38 6.56 21.09
CA GLN A 23 2.00 5.41 20.28
C GLN A 23 0.55 5.02 20.60
N LYS A 24 -0.23 4.73 19.56
CA LYS A 24 -1.58 4.17 19.69
C LYS A 24 -1.53 2.64 19.78
N THR A 25 -2.48 2.08 20.47
CA THR A 25 -2.76 0.64 20.44
C THR A 25 -3.48 0.24 19.15
N ASP A 26 -3.48 -1.05 18.83
CA ASP A 26 -4.21 -1.57 17.66
C ASP A 26 -5.71 -1.24 17.72
N ALA A 27 -6.31 -1.27 18.91
CA ALA A 27 -7.70 -0.90 19.11
C ALA A 27 -7.96 0.58 18.82
N GLU A 28 -7.10 1.48 19.29
CA GLU A 28 -7.20 2.92 19.00
C GLU A 28 -7.02 3.24 17.51
N TYR A 29 -6.08 2.56 16.83
CA TYR A 29 -5.97 2.66 15.38
C TYR A 29 -7.21 2.15 14.66
N ALA A 30 -7.82 1.08 15.14
CA ALA A 30 -9.05 0.55 14.55
C ALA A 30 -10.24 1.49 14.78
N ASP A 31 -10.33 2.15 15.96
CA ASP A 31 -11.34 3.17 16.24
C ASP A 31 -11.19 4.38 15.29
N ASP A 32 -9.97 4.83 15.07
CA ASP A 32 -9.68 5.91 14.11
C ASP A 32 -10.08 5.51 12.70
N LEU A 33 -9.76 4.27 12.30
CA LEU A 33 -10.13 3.76 10.98
C LEU A 33 -11.64 3.74 10.80
N GLU A 34 -12.39 3.25 11.78
CA GLU A 34 -13.84 3.22 11.76
C GLU A 34 -14.45 4.62 11.65
N SER A 35 -13.93 5.56 12.43
CA SER A 35 -14.34 6.96 12.40
C SER A 35 -14.07 7.60 11.03
N TRP A 36 -12.88 7.36 10.49
CA TRP A 36 -12.45 7.88 9.18
C TRP A 36 -13.22 7.26 8.00
N LEU A 37 -13.63 5.99 8.12
CA LEU A 37 -14.43 5.28 7.13
C LEU A 37 -15.93 5.52 7.28
N SER A 38 -16.37 6.24 8.30
CA SER A 38 -17.80 6.45 8.57
C SER A 38 -18.56 6.92 7.32
N GLY A 39 -19.64 6.22 6.99
CA GLY A 39 -20.43 6.47 5.79
C GLY A 39 -19.80 6.00 4.48
N THR A 40 -18.68 5.28 4.52
CA THR A 40 -18.02 4.71 3.34
C THR A 40 -18.15 3.20 3.35
N ASP A 41 -18.67 2.64 2.27
CA ASP A 41 -18.66 1.20 2.04
C ASP A 41 -17.31 0.78 1.45
N ILE A 42 -16.63 -0.16 2.12
CA ILE A 42 -15.32 -0.67 1.70
C ILE A 42 -15.34 -2.16 1.46
N ASN A 43 -14.62 -2.62 0.45
CA ASN A 43 -14.53 -4.04 0.13
C ASN A 43 -13.53 -4.81 1.00
N ALA A 44 -12.42 -4.17 1.36
CA ALA A 44 -11.36 -4.77 2.16
C ALA A 44 -10.38 -3.72 2.69
N VAL A 45 -9.64 -4.10 3.74
CA VAL A 45 -8.47 -3.37 4.26
C VAL A 45 -7.21 -4.14 3.90
N ILE A 46 -6.24 -3.46 3.30
CA ILE A 46 -4.94 -4.06 2.96
C ILE A 46 -3.95 -3.67 4.05
N VAL A 47 -3.35 -4.65 4.70
CA VAL A 47 -2.49 -4.45 5.88
C VAL A 47 -1.16 -5.15 5.68
N ASP A 48 -0.07 -4.54 6.18
CA ASP A 48 1.23 -5.19 6.24
C ASP A 48 1.12 -6.55 6.94
N PRO A 49 1.61 -7.64 6.34
CA PRO A 49 1.57 -8.96 6.97
C PRO A 49 2.31 -9.03 8.30
N ALA A 50 3.26 -8.12 8.57
CA ALA A 50 3.98 -8.04 9.84
C ALA A 50 3.11 -7.49 10.99
N ALA A 51 2.02 -6.76 10.70
CA ALA A 51 1.10 -6.20 11.69
C ALA A 51 0.04 -7.23 12.14
N ALA A 52 0.47 -8.38 12.65
CA ALA A 52 -0.41 -9.51 12.94
C ALA A 52 -1.48 -9.19 13.99
N SER A 53 -1.16 -8.40 15.03
CA SER A 53 -2.10 -7.98 16.07
C SER A 53 -3.18 -7.04 15.53
N PHE A 54 -2.80 -6.09 14.68
CA PHE A 54 -3.76 -5.19 14.03
C PHE A 54 -4.67 -5.93 13.04
N ILE A 55 -4.12 -6.91 12.29
CA ILE A 55 -4.92 -7.79 11.44
C ILE A 55 -5.97 -8.55 12.24
N ALA A 56 -5.59 -9.09 13.41
CA ALA A 56 -6.50 -9.80 14.29
C ALA A 56 -7.61 -8.88 14.83
N GLU A 57 -7.26 -7.65 15.24
CA GLU A 57 -8.22 -6.65 15.73
C GLU A 57 -9.24 -6.28 14.65
N LEU A 58 -8.79 -5.97 13.44
CA LEU A 58 -9.68 -5.64 12.32
C LEU A 58 -10.59 -6.82 11.93
N THR A 59 -10.05 -8.04 11.94
CA THR A 59 -10.83 -9.24 11.63
C THR A 59 -11.91 -9.48 12.69
N LYS A 60 -11.60 -9.27 13.97
CA LYS A 60 -12.55 -9.35 15.08
C LYS A 60 -13.69 -8.33 14.93
N ARG A 61 -13.41 -7.16 14.38
CA ARG A 61 -14.41 -6.11 14.09
C ARG A 61 -15.23 -6.38 12.83
N GLY A 62 -14.97 -7.47 12.11
CA GLY A 62 -15.71 -7.90 10.92
C GLY A 62 -15.18 -7.35 9.60
N TYR A 63 -14.02 -6.70 9.59
CA TYR A 63 -13.39 -6.26 8.34
C TYR A 63 -12.80 -7.43 7.56
N ARG A 64 -12.97 -7.39 6.25
CA ARG A 64 -12.21 -8.25 5.34
C ARG A 64 -10.79 -7.71 5.22
N VAL A 65 -9.81 -8.44 5.75
CA VAL A 65 -8.41 -8.04 5.70
C VAL A 65 -7.66 -8.83 4.61
N ILE A 66 -6.91 -8.13 3.79
CA ILE A 66 -6.00 -8.70 2.79
C ILE A 66 -4.57 -8.39 3.25
N LYS A 67 -3.76 -9.42 3.46
CA LYS A 67 -2.34 -9.27 3.73
C LYS A 67 -1.64 -8.73 2.49
N ALA A 68 -0.92 -7.63 2.63
CA ALA A 68 -0.21 -7.00 1.53
C ALA A 68 0.90 -7.91 0.99
N LYS A 69 1.14 -7.82 -0.32
CA LYS A 69 2.41 -8.24 -0.91
C LYS A 69 3.42 -7.13 -0.62
N ASN A 70 4.46 -7.45 0.12
CA ASN A 70 5.38 -6.44 0.68
C ASN A 70 6.76 -6.40 0.03
N ASP A 71 6.97 -7.07 -1.10
CA ASP A 71 8.20 -6.97 -1.88
C ASP A 71 8.51 -5.51 -2.23
N VAL A 72 9.71 -5.06 -1.87
CA VAL A 72 10.06 -3.65 -1.93
C VAL A 72 10.39 -3.23 -3.35
N ALA A 73 11.42 -3.82 -3.96
CA ALA A 73 11.91 -3.38 -5.27
C ALA A 73 10.86 -3.56 -6.38
N ASP A 74 10.21 -4.73 -6.44
CA ASP A 74 9.18 -5.00 -7.45
C ASP A 74 7.93 -4.17 -7.22
N GLY A 75 7.57 -3.94 -5.96
CA GLY A 75 6.45 -3.07 -5.61
C GLY A 75 6.70 -1.62 -6.03
N ILE A 76 7.89 -1.07 -5.80
CA ILE A 76 8.28 0.28 -6.23
C ILE A 76 8.26 0.41 -7.76
N ARG A 77 8.84 -0.56 -8.47
CA ARG A 77 8.83 -0.58 -9.94
C ARG A 77 7.41 -0.59 -10.50
N LEU A 78 6.51 -1.37 -9.88
CA LEU A 78 5.12 -1.41 -10.30
C LEU A 78 4.39 -0.09 -10.03
N VAL A 79 4.61 0.54 -8.88
CA VAL A 79 4.06 1.88 -8.57
C VAL A 79 4.50 2.88 -9.63
N ALA A 80 5.81 2.96 -9.93
CA ALA A 80 6.36 3.86 -10.94
C ALA A 80 5.72 3.60 -12.32
N THR A 81 5.58 2.35 -12.71
CA THR A 81 4.93 1.97 -13.98
C THR A 81 3.47 2.42 -14.02
N LYS A 82 2.71 2.22 -12.95
CA LYS A 82 1.30 2.60 -12.90
C LYS A 82 1.10 4.12 -12.88
N LEU A 83 2.00 4.86 -12.25
CA LEU A 83 2.02 6.33 -12.28
C LEU A 83 2.31 6.85 -13.70
N ASN A 84 3.36 6.35 -14.33
CA ASN A 84 3.73 6.75 -15.71
C ASN A 84 2.62 6.45 -16.72
N LEU A 85 1.88 5.38 -16.51
CA LEU A 85 0.73 5.03 -17.34
C LEU A 85 -0.56 5.75 -16.97
N LEU A 86 -0.53 6.67 -16.01
CA LEU A 86 -1.69 7.38 -15.47
C LEU A 86 -2.82 6.40 -15.01
N LYS A 87 -2.42 5.27 -14.45
CA LYS A 87 -3.35 4.27 -13.88
C LYS A 87 -3.70 4.53 -12.43
N ILE A 88 -2.92 5.38 -11.77
CA ILE A 88 -3.10 5.81 -10.40
C ILE A 88 -2.96 7.32 -10.39
N VAL A 89 -3.85 7.98 -9.67
CA VAL A 89 -3.80 9.42 -9.39
C VAL A 89 -4.08 9.66 -7.90
N PHE A 90 -3.60 10.77 -7.40
CA PHE A 90 -3.76 11.18 -6.01
C PHE A 90 -4.51 12.50 -5.96
N SER A 91 -5.44 12.62 -5.02
CA SER A 91 -6.06 13.91 -4.72
C SER A 91 -5.02 14.84 -4.08
N ASN A 92 -5.13 16.13 -4.36
CA ASN A 92 -4.28 17.15 -3.74
C ASN A 92 -4.46 17.29 -2.22
N ILE A 93 -5.50 16.71 -1.64
CA ILE A 93 -5.70 16.65 -0.19
C ILE A 93 -4.85 15.59 0.49
N CYS A 94 -4.26 14.65 -0.24
CA CYS A 94 -3.33 13.64 0.26
C CYS A 94 -1.93 14.25 0.45
N GLN A 95 -1.81 15.23 1.35
CA GLN A 95 -0.62 16.07 1.51
C GLN A 95 0.60 15.30 2.00
N ASP A 96 0.41 14.34 2.93
CA ASP A 96 1.52 13.56 3.47
C ASP A 96 2.05 12.58 2.44
N THR A 97 1.16 11.93 1.68
CA THR A 97 1.57 11.11 0.52
C THR A 97 2.38 11.92 -0.49
N ILE A 98 1.94 13.14 -0.83
CA ILE A 98 2.64 14.01 -1.80
C ILE A 98 4.01 14.42 -1.27
N LYS A 99 4.13 14.77 0.02
CA LYS A 99 5.41 15.10 0.66
C LYS A 99 6.38 13.91 0.64
N GLU A 100 5.88 12.73 0.97
CA GLU A 100 6.72 11.52 0.98
C GLU A 100 7.20 11.16 -0.43
N PHE A 101 6.39 11.31 -1.48
CA PHE A 101 6.84 11.14 -2.86
C PHE A 101 8.04 12.02 -3.19
N ALA A 102 8.06 13.26 -2.72
CA ALA A 102 9.15 14.20 -2.98
C ALA A 102 10.46 13.83 -2.25
N SER A 103 10.38 13.11 -1.12
CA SER A 103 11.52 12.71 -0.30
C SER A 103 11.90 11.23 -0.40
N TYR A 104 11.16 10.44 -1.17
CA TYR A 104 11.38 9.01 -1.30
C TYR A 104 12.53 8.71 -2.25
N ILE A 105 13.69 8.32 -1.70
CA ILE A 105 14.93 8.10 -2.43
C ILE A 105 15.53 6.73 -2.11
N TRP A 106 16.36 6.22 -3.02
CA TRP A 106 17.13 5.01 -2.80
C TRP A 106 18.25 5.23 -1.79
N ASP A 107 18.52 4.22 -0.97
CA ASP A 107 19.64 4.23 -0.03
C ASP A 107 20.95 3.95 -0.78
N ALA A 108 21.81 4.98 -0.91
CA ALA A 108 23.08 4.87 -1.60
C ALA A 108 24.03 3.85 -0.94
N LYS A 109 24.00 3.74 0.40
CA LYS A 109 24.85 2.77 1.12
C LYS A 109 24.38 1.33 0.90
N ALA A 110 23.07 1.10 0.83
CA ALA A 110 22.53 -0.21 0.48
C ALA A 110 22.89 -0.59 -0.95
N ALA A 111 22.84 0.36 -1.88
CA ALA A 111 23.21 0.14 -3.28
C ALA A 111 24.69 -0.26 -3.45
N GLU A 112 25.62 0.26 -2.63
CA GLU A 112 27.03 -0.16 -2.61
C GLU A 112 27.20 -1.65 -2.27
N HIS A 113 26.24 -2.23 -1.54
CA HIS A 113 26.21 -3.65 -1.21
C HIS A 113 25.30 -4.49 -2.13
N GLY A 114 24.84 -3.91 -3.25
CA GLY A 114 23.98 -4.59 -4.22
C GLY A 114 22.52 -4.75 -3.78
N GLU A 115 22.07 -3.95 -2.81
CA GLU A 115 20.71 -4.00 -2.30
C GLU A 115 19.90 -2.78 -2.77
N ASP A 116 18.83 -3.02 -3.52
CA ASP A 116 17.88 -1.98 -3.94
C ASP A 116 16.86 -1.73 -2.81
N LYS A 117 17.20 -0.83 -1.90
CA LYS A 117 16.34 -0.40 -0.78
C LYS A 117 16.12 1.11 -0.79
N PRO A 118 14.94 1.60 -0.44
CA PRO A 118 14.73 3.01 -0.14
C PRO A 118 15.27 3.36 1.26
N VAL A 119 15.54 4.64 1.48
CA VAL A 119 15.82 5.16 2.82
C VAL A 119 14.59 4.96 3.71
N LYS A 120 14.78 4.33 4.87
CA LYS A 120 13.72 4.06 5.86
C LYS A 120 13.43 5.29 6.72
N GLN A 121 12.90 6.33 6.10
CA GLN A 121 12.52 7.57 6.77
C GLN A 121 11.36 8.21 6.02
N TYR A 122 10.29 8.56 6.74
CA TYR A 122 9.08 9.16 6.18
C TYR A 122 8.52 8.38 4.98
N ASP A 123 8.34 7.08 5.15
CA ASP A 123 7.97 6.14 4.08
C ASP A 123 6.61 5.44 4.30
N HIS A 124 5.85 5.86 5.32
CA HIS A 124 4.59 5.20 5.70
C HIS A 124 3.51 5.28 4.62
N ALA A 125 3.36 6.46 4.02
CA ALA A 125 2.40 6.63 2.93
C ALA A 125 2.88 5.92 1.66
N MET A 126 4.20 5.91 1.41
CA MET A 126 4.80 5.19 0.28
C MET A 126 4.63 3.68 0.42
N ASP A 127 4.83 3.13 1.61
CA ASP A 127 4.58 1.73 1.90
C ASP A 127 3.09 1.39 1.71
N ALA A 128 2.16 2.22 2.18
CA ALA A 128 0.73 2.02 1.98
C ALA A 128 0.34 2.03 0.49
N VAL A 129 0.88 2.96 -0.30
CA VAL A 129 0.68 3.00 -1.76
C VAL A 129 1.22 1.74 -2.42
N ARG A 130 2.44 1.32 -2.06
CA ARG A 130 3.09 0.12 -2.58
C ARG A 130 2.27 -1.13 -2.26
N TYR A 131 1.80 -1.27 -1.03
CA TYR A 131 0.98 -2.40 -0.61
C TYR A 131 -0.30 -2.51 -1.44
N PHE A 132 -1.02 -1.42 -1.61
CA PHE A 132 -2.22 -1.40 -2.45
C PHE A 132 -1.91 -1.77 -3.90
N VAL A 133 -0.96 -1.07 -4.51
CA VAL A 133 -0.65 -1.23 -5.92
C VAL A 133 -0.14 -2.63 -6.22
N TYR A 134 0.79 -3.13 -5.42
CA TYR A 134 1.39 -4.43 -5.66
C TYR A 134 0.42 -5.59 -5.37
N THR A 135 -0.45 -5.44 -4.37
CA THR A 135 -1.43 -6.46 -4.00
C THR A 135 -2.61 -6.51 -4.98
N ILE A 136 -3.15 -5.35 -5.37
CA ILE A 136 -4.40 -5.26 -6.13
C ILE A 136 -4.16 -5.08 -7.63
N LEU A 137 -3.19 -4.26 -8.01
CA LEU A 137 -2.90 -3.92 -9.40
C LEU A 137 -1.73 -4.70 -9.98
N GLY A 138 -1.06 -5.53 -9.17
CA GLY A 138 -0.05 -6.47 -9.61
C GLY A 138 -0.66 -7.52 -10.55
N GLU A 139 0.09 -7.90 -11.58
CA GLU A 139 -0.35 -8.97 -12.47
C GLU A 139 -0.44 -10.29 -11.68
N ARG A 140 -1.57 -10.98 -11.78
CA ARG A 140 -1.64 -12.37 -11.36
C ARG A 140 -0.67 -13.16 -12.25
N PRO A 141 0.18 -14.04 -11.71
CA PRO A 141 0.98 -14.93 -12.56
C PRO A 141 0.04 -15.59 -13.56
N ARG A 142 0.30 -15.41 -14.84
CA ARG A 142 -0.39 -16.20 -15.86
C ARG A 142 -0.02 -17.65 -15.60
N LEU A 143 -0.94 -18.42 -15.03
CA LEU A 143 -0.82 -19.87 -15.04
C LEU A 143 -0.67 -20.27 -16.51
N ASN A 144 0.54 -20.67 -16.91
CA ASN A 144 0.77 -21.32 -18.18
C ASN A 144 -0.15 -22.55 -18.21
N ARG A 145 -1.29 -22.44 -18.86
CA ARG A 145 -2.03 -23.60 -19.32
C ARG A 145 -1.06 -24.36 -20.21
N LYS A 146 -0.43 -25.39 -19.69
CA LYS A 146 0.20 -26.40 -20.51
C LYS A 146 -0.91 -26.91 -21.43
N VAL A 147 -0.87 -26.49 -22.67
CA VAL A 147 -1.63 -27.14 -23.74
C VAL A 147 -1.09 -28.56 -23.78
N LYS A 148 -1.83 -29.51 -23.22
CA LYS A 148 -1.58 -30.92 -23.51
C LYS A 148 -1.87 -31.08 -24.99
N GLY A 149 -0.82 -31.12 -25.80
CA GLY A 149 -0.89 -31.62 -27.14
C GLY A 149 -1.36 -33.06 -27.06
N GLY A 150 -2.60 -33.31 -27.44
CA GLY A 150 -3.07 -34.63 -27.77
C GLY A 150 -2.65 -34.93 -29.18
N ILE A 151 -2.07 -36.08 -29.36
CA ILE A 151 -1.80 -36.78 -30.63
C ILE A 151 -3.14 -37.13 -31.22
#